data_e4be5fdd26b7b404e7ee957d3224f7d2
#
_entry.id   e4be5fdd26b7b404e7ee957d3224f7d2
#
_cell.length_a   1.000
_cell.length_b   1.000
_cell.length_c   1.000
_cell.angle_alpha   90.00
_cell.angle_beta   90.00
_cell.angle_gamma   90.00
#
_symmetry.space_group_name_H-M   'P 1'
#
loop_
_entity.id
_entity.type
_entity.pdbx_description
1 polymer ?
#
loop_
_entity_poly.entity_id
_entity_poly.type
_entity_poly.pdbx_seq_one_letter_code
_entity_poly.pdbx_strand_id
1 'polypeptide(L)' 'MNIREVRRHGDGWGVFNPNASRASAVEPTQAAAQQRARDILANQGGGEMRTRGENGKIRAQDTIKPGNDPRRSRG' A
#
# COMPACT_ATOMS: atom_id res chain seq x y z
N MET A 1 12.55 -7.71 -0.54
CA MET A 1 11.38 -7.32 0.24
C MET A 1 10.46 -6.47 -0.60
N ASN A 2 9.17 -6.71 -0.52
CA ASN A 2 8.20 -5.92 -1.26
C ASN A 2 7.91 -4.62 -0.53
N ILE A 3 7.86 -3.53 -1.29
CA ILE A 3 7.57 -2.22 -0.71
C ILE A 3 6.51 -1.55 -1.57
N ARG A 4 5.56 -0.89 -0.92
CA ARG A 4 4.61 -0.03 -1.61
C ARG A 4 4.51 1.29 -0.87
N GLU A 5 4.44 2.37 -1.64
CA GLU A 5 4.26 3.70 -1.08
C GLU A 5 2.86 4.19 -1.39
N VAL A 6 2.22 4.79 -0.39
CA VAL A 6 0.95 5.48 -0.56
C VAL A 6 1.26 6.97 -0.52
N ARG A 7 0.88 7.70 -1.59
CA ARG A 7 1.15 9.13 -1.68
C ARG A 7 0.12 9.82 -2.55
N ARG A 8 0.05 11.13 -2.44
CA ARG A 8 -0.88 11.90 -3.27
C ARG A 8 -0.61 11.67 -4.74
N HIS A 9 -1.68 11.60 -5.50
CA HIS A 9 -1.61 11.39 -6.93
C HIS A 9 -2.84 12.04 -7.57
N GLY A 10 -2.63 13.19 -8.20
CA GLY A 10 -3.74 13.97 -8.75
C GLY A 10 -4.71 14.34 -7.64
N ASP A 11 -5.99 14.05 -7.85
CA ASP A 11 -7.03 14.38 -6.89
C ASP A 11 -7.22 13.27 -5.84
N GLY A 12 -6.45 12.22 -5.92
CA GLY A 12 -6.59 11.09 -5.01
C GLY A 12 -5.27 10.68 -4.42
N TRP A 13 -5.15 9.40 -4.13
CA TRP A 13 -3.97 8.82 -3.53
C TRP A 13 -3.58 7.58 -4.32
N GLY A 14 -2.29 7.43 -4.59
CA GLY A 14 -1.79 6.32 -5.37
C GLY A 14 -0.97 5.36 -4.53
N VAL A 15 -0.96 4.09 -4.97
CA VAL A 15 -0.10 3.05 -4.43
C VAL A 15 0.99 2.80 -5.44
N PHE A 16 2.24 2.98 -5.04
CA PHE A 16 3.37 2.92 -5.95
C PHE A 16 4.37 1.87 -5.54
N ASN A 17 4.86 1.12 -6.52
CA ASN A 17 6.08 0.35 -6.36
C ASN A 17 7.24 1.34 -6.50
N PRO A 18 8.19 1.38 -5.57
CA PRO A 18 9.30 2.35 -5.64
C PRO A 18 10.10 2.30 -6.94
N ASN A 19 10.11 1.15 -7.60
CA ASN A 19 10.88 0.98 -8.84
C ASN A 19 10.06 1.24 -10.09
N ALA A 20 8.81 1.64 -9.93
CA ALA A 20 7.92 1.89 -11.07
C ALA A 20 7.52 3.35 -11.11
N SER A 21 7.30 3.87 -12.31
CA SER A 21 6.85 5.25 -12.48
C SER A 21 5.34 5.37 -12.44
N ARG A 22 4.62 4.25 -12.59
CA ARG A 22 3.16 4.27 -12.59
C ARG A 22 2.61 3.80 -11.28
N ALA A 23 1.45 4.32 -10.92
CA ALA A 23 0.72 3.84 -9.75
C ALA A 23 0.20 2.43 -10.02
N SER A 24 0.34 1.56 -9.03
CA SER A 24 -0.26 0.23 -9.09
C SER A 24 -1.77 0.33 -8.91
N ALA A 25 -2.23 1.33 -8.18
CA ALA A 25 -3.65 1.59 -7.96
C ALA A 25 -3.81 3.05 -7.57
N VAL A 26 -5.00 3.60 -7.82
CA VAL A 26 -5.34 4.96 -7.42
C VAL A 26 -6.69 4.90 -6.72
N GLU A 27 -6.76 5.53 -5.55
CA GLU A 27 -7.96 5.51 -4.72
C GLU A 27 -8.34 6.94 -4.34
N PRO A 28 -9.60 7.19 -3.99
CA PRO A 28 -10.03 8.55 -3.66
C PRO A 28 -9.53 9.08 -2.33
N THR A 29 -9.15 8.21 -1.40
CA THR A 29 -8.69 8.64 -0.08
C THR A 29 -7.40 7.93 0.30
N GLN A 30 -6.69 8.54 1.26
CA GLN A 30 -5.47 7.92 1.78
C GLN A 30 -5.78 6.56 2.43
N ALA A 31 -6.87 6.49 3.20
CA ALA A 31 -7.24 5.24 3.88
C ALA A 31 -7.52 4.12 2.87
N ALA A 32 -8.23 4.43 1.79
CA ALA A 32 -8.51 3.45 0.76
C ALA A 32 -7.23 3.00 0.06
N ALA A 33 -6.32 3.94 -0.19
CA ALA A 33 -5.03 3.61 -0.80
C ALA A 33 -4.19 2.73 0.13
N GLN A 34 -4.20 3.04 1.43
CA GLN A 34 -3.50 2.21 2.40
C GLN A 34 -4.05 0.78 2.41
N GLN A 35 -5.37 0.64 2.38
CA GLN A 35 -5.97 -0.68 2.36
C GLN A 35 -5.58 -1.44 1.09
N ARG A 36 -5.55 -0.73 -0.03
CA ARG A 36 -5.14 -1.34 -1.29
C ARG A 36 -3.68 -1.81 -1.23
N ALA A 37 -2.80 -0.99 -0.66
CA ALA A 37 -1.40 -1.35 -0.51
C ALA A 37 -1.24 -2.57 0.39
N ARG A 38 -2.00 -2.64 1.48
CA ARG A 38 -1.98 -3.79 2.37
C ARG A 38 -2.37 -5.06 1.62
N ASP A 39 -3.44 -4.98 0.82
CA ASP A 39 -3.91 -6.14 0.06
C ASP A 39 -2.86 -6.61 -0.95
N ILE A 40 -2.25 -5.68 -1.64
CA ILE A 40 -1.21 -6.02 -2.61
C ILE A 40 -0.02 -6.68 -1.91
N LEU A 41 0.44 -6.10 -0.82
CA LEU A 41 1.60 -6.64 -0.10
C LEU A 41 1.27 -7.99 0.53
N ALA A 42 0.09 -8.13 1.10
CA ALA A 42 -0.32 -9.41 1.69
C ALA A 42 -0.33 -10.52 0.65
N ASN A 43 -0.82 -10.21 -0.55
CA ASN A 43 -0.86 -11.18 -1.63
C ASN A 43 0.53 -11.53 -2.17
N GLN A 44 1.52 -10.69 -1.92
CA GLN A 44 2.88 -10.93 -2.38
C GLN A 44 3.76 -11.55 -1.30
N GLY A 45 3.18 -12.00 -0.21
CA GLY A 45 3.95 -12.61 0.86
C GLY A 45 4.38 -11.64 1.95
N GLY A 46 3.81 -10.45 1.97
CA GLY A 46 4.13 -9.43 2.97
C GLY A 46 5.15 -8.42 2.46
N GLY A 47 5.39 -7.39 3.25
CA GLY A 47 6.35 -6.36 2.90
C GLY A 47 6.16 -5.12 3.73
N GLU A 48 6.65 -4.00 3.23
CA GLU A 48 6.59 -2.71 3.92
C GLU A 48 5.66 -1.76 3.19
N MET A 49 4.80 -1.10 3.94
CA MET A 49 3.96 -0.04 3.41
C MET A 49 4.43 1.29 3.99
N ARG A 50 4.77 2.23 3.12
CA ARG A 50 5.15 3.57 3.53
C ARG A 50 4.05 4.53 3.10
N THR A 51 3.58 5.36 4.03
CA THR A 51 2.54 6.34 3.73
C THR A 51 3.14 7.72 3.81
N ARG A 52 2.99 8.50 2.74
CA ARG A 52 3.41 9.89 2.71
C ARG A 52 2.20 10.78 2.90
N GLY A 53 2.41 11.87 3.61
CA GLY A 53 1.37 12.87 3.78
C GLY A 53 1.20 13.73 2.53
N GLU A 54 0.32 14.72 2.61
CA GLU A 54 0.06 15.61 1.48
C GLU A 54 1.29 16.41 1.09
N ASN A 55 2.20 16.63 2.04
CA ASN A 55 3.43 17.37 1.77
C ASN A 55 4.54 16.46 1.19
N GLY A 56 4.25 15.20 0.95
CA GLY A 56 5.22 14.28 0.36
C GLY A 56 6.17 13.64 1.35
N LYS A 57 6.12 14.01 2.62
CA LYS A 57 7.00 13.43 3.62
C LYS A 57 6.42 12.14 4.18
N ILE A 58 7.28 11.20 4.53
CA ILE A 58 6.83 9.94 5.12
C ILE A 58 6.24 10.23 6.50
N ARG A 59 5.01 9.78 6.71
CA ARG A 59 4.33 9.97 7.99
C ARG A 59 4.09 8.66 8.71
N ALA A 60 4.15 7.53 8.02
CA ALA A 60 3.91 6.24 8.64
C ALA A 60 4.62 5.16 7.84
N GLN A 61 5.02 4.12 8.54
CA GLN A 61 5.64 2.96 7.91
C GLN A 61 5.19 1.73 8.68
N ASP A 62 4.58 0.79 7.97
CA ASP A 62 4.00 -0.40 8.58
C ASP A 62 4.53 -1.65 7.91
N THR A 63 4.76 -2.67 8.71
CA THR A 63 5.09 -3.99 8.19
C THR A 63 3.80 -4.77 7.97
N ILE A 64 3.61 -5.27 6.75
CA ILE A 64 2.42 -6.01 6.39
C ILE A 64 2.77 -7.48 6.33
N LYS A 65 2.04 -8.28 7.08
CA LYS A 65 2.26 -9.71 7.12
C LYS A 65 1.60 -10.39 5.93
N PRO A 66 2.09 -11.57 5.54
CA PRO A 66 1.41 -12.33 4.49
C PRO A 66 -0.05 -12.56 4.87
N GLY A 67 -0.94 -12.29 3.93
CA GLY A 67 -2.36 -12.37 4.18
C GLY A 67 -3.06 -13.48 3.46
N ASN A 68 -2.32 -14.47 3.03
CA ASN A 68 -2.90 -15.56 2.27
C ASN A 68 -3.27 -16.75 3.13
N ASP A 69 -3.56 -16.49 4.36
CA ASP A 69 -3.92 -17.52 5.31
C ASP A 69 -5.22 -18.17 4.88
N PRO A 70 -5.20 -19.42 4.50
CA PRO A 70 -6.39 -20.08 3.96
C PRO A 70 -7.47 -20.28 4.98
N ARG A 71 -7.18 -20.10 6.22
CA ARG A 71 -8.12 -20.24 7.18
C ARG A 71 -8.78 -19.15 7.58
N ARG A 72 -8.49 -18.25 7.18
CA ARG A 72 -9.13 -17.18 7.55
C ARG A 72 -10.31 -17.03 7.01
N SER A 73 -10.34 -17.77 6.87
CA SER A 73 -11.10 -17.67 6.38
C SER A 73 -11.88 -18.18 6.45
N ARG A 74 -11.51 -18.52 6.85
CA ARG A 74 -11.99 -18.95 6.93
C ARG A 74 -12.07 -19.06 7.13
N GLY A 75 -11.87 -19.17 7.20
CA GLY A 75 -11.86 -19.32 7.27
C GLY A 75 -12.02 -19.48 7.35
#